data_6e78e749b10e52eab30d8a7d567e172c
#
_entry.id   6e78e749b10e52eab30d8a7d567e172c
#
_cell.length_a   1.000
_cell.length_b   1.000
_cell.length_c   1.000
_cell.angle_alpha   90.00
_cell.angle_beta   90.00
_cell.angle_gamma   90.00
#
_symmetry.space_group_name_H-M   'P 1'
#
loop_
_entity.id
_entity.type
_entity.pdbx_description
1 polymer ?
#
loop_
_entity_poly.entity_id
_entity_poly.type
_entity_poly.pdbx_seq_one_letter_code
_entity_poly.pdbx_strand_id
1 'polypeptide(L)'
;MKVEVIGKKKTTFVDQNTKELKEYARIFYVYNAPASSSFNTFEGQCCSDKAVTVAQLDSIDVGDRLILDFDEKGRIIDLELIE
;
A
#
# COMPACT_ATOMS: atom_id res chain seq x y z
N MET A 1 2.89 8.99 -6.47
CA MET A 1 2.49 7.82 -7.31
C MET A 1 0.99 7.64 -7.23
N LYS A 2 0.34 7.57 -8.38
CA LYS A 2 -1.11 7.32 -8.46
C LYS A 2 -1.35 5.82 -8.51
N VAL A 3 -2.20 5.31 -7.64
CA VAL A 3 -2.49 3.89 -7.52
C VAL A 3 -3.98 3.64 -7.39
N GLU A 4 -4.41 2.41 -7.70
CA GLU A 4 -5.76 1.94 -7.42
C GLU A 4 -5.68 0.77 -6.43
N VAL A 5 -6.42 0.86 -5.35
CA VAL A 5 -6.43 -0.19 -4.31
C VAL A 5 -7.26 -1.37 -4.81
N ILE A 6 -6.64 -2.55 -4.82
CA ILE A 6 -7.30 -3.80 -5.24
C ILE A 6 -7.51 -4.77 -4.09
N GLY A 7 -6.93 -4.50 -2.94
CA GLY A 7 -7.10 -5.35 -1.78
C GLY A 7 -6.63 -4.68 -0.49
N LYS A 8 -7.12 -5.20 0.62
CA LYS A 8 -6.77 -4.74 1.97
C LYS A 8 -6.53 -5.96 2.85
N LYS A 9 -5.61 -5.83 3.79
CA LYS A 9 -5.33 -6.89 4.75
C LYS A 9 -5.13 -6.29 6.13
N LYS A 10 -5.77 -6.87 7.14
CA LYS A 10 -5.50 -6.56 8.54
C LYS A 10 -5.12 -7.87 9.25
N THR A 11 -3.99 -7.86 9.92
CA THR A 11 -3.51 -9.01 10.69
C THR A 11 -3.51 -8.65 12.17
N THR A 12 -4.15 -9.48 12.97
CA THR A 12 -4.22 -9.30 14.42
C THR A 12 -3.53 -10.48 15.10
N PHE A 13 -2.64 -10.21 16.05
CA PHE A 13 -1.97 -11.24 16.81
C PHE A 13 -1.66 -10.77 18.23
N VAL A 14 -1.43 -11.73 19.11
CA VAL A 14 -1.03 -11.47 20.51
C VAL A 14 0.49 -11.56 20.61
N ASP A 15 1.13 -10.48 21.08
CA ASP A 15 2.57 -10.49 21.36
C ASP A 15 2.85 -11.42 22.53
N GLN A 16 3.73 -12.40 22.32
CA GLN A 16 4.04 -13.42 23.33
C GLN A 16 4.80 -12.85 24.54
N ASN A 17 5.53 -11.76 24.35
CA ASN A 17 6.33 -11.14 25.42
C ASN A 17 5.51 -10.21 26.28
N THR A 18 4.65 -9.38 25.68
CA THR A 18 3.88 -8.36 26.39
C THR A 18 2.43 -8.78 26.65
N LYS A 19 1.95 -9.83 25.97
CA LYS A 19 0.55 -10.28 25.98
C LYS A 19 -0.42 -9.22 25.43
N GLU A 20 0.10 -8.24 24.71
CA GLU A 20 -0.71 -7.21 24.08
C GLU A 20 -1.21 -7.66 22.72
N LEU A 21 -2.42 -7.24 22.38
CA LEU A 21 -2.98 -7.43 21.06
C LEU A 21 -2.38 -6.39 20.10
N LYS A 22 -1.78 -6.87 19.00
CA LYS A 22 -1.20 -6.00 17.98
C LYS A 22 -1.89 -6.20 16.65
N GLU A 23 -2.04 -5.11 15.91
CA GLU A 23 -2.66 -5.13 14.60
C GLU A 23 -1.72 -4.50 13.57
N TYR A 24 -1.66 -5.14 12.40
CA TYR A 24 -0.94 -4.61 11.24
C TYR A 24 -1.87 -4.53 10.06
N ALA A 25 -1.70 -3.49 9.27
CA ALA A 25 -2.51 -3.25 8.09
C ALA A 25 -1.63 -3.13 6.86
N ARG A 26 -2.16 -3.58 5.72
CA ARG A 26 -1.46 -3.54 4.44
C ARG A 26 -2.48 -3.31 3.33
N ILE A 27 -2.10 -2.52 2.35
CA ILE A 27 -2.88 -2.34 1.12
C ILE A 27 -2.16 -2.99 -0.05
N PHE A 28 -2.96 -3.49 -0.99
CA PHE A 28 -2.49 -4.03 -2.27
C PHE A 28 -3.02 -3.12 -3.35
N TYR A 29 -2.16 -2.75 -4.30
CA TYR A 29 -2.53 -1.77 -5.31
C TYR A 29 -1.89 -2.05 -6.65
N VAL A 30 -2.48 -1.48 -7.69
CA VAL A 30 -1.93 -1.49 -9.05
C VAL A 30 -1.60 -0.06 -9.46
N TYR A 31 -0.63 0.07 -10.34
CA TYR A 31 -0.19 1.35 -10.88
C TYR A 31 0.30 1.17 -12.31
N ASN A 32 0.32 2.26 -13.08
CA ASN A 32 0.84 2.22 -14.44
C ASN A 32 2.35 1.94 -14.41
N ALA A 33 2.79 1.04 -15.27
CA ALA A 33 4.19 0.69 -15.37
C ALA A 33 5.04 1.92 -15.71
N PRO A 34 6.25 2.04 -15.12
CA PRO A 34 7.18 3.09 -15.52
C PRO A 34 7.67 2.87 -16.96
N ALA A 35 8.31 3.89 -17.54
CA ALA A 35 8.90 3.77 -18.87
C ALA A 35 9.93 2.64 -18.90
N SER A 36 9.92 1.86 -19.98
CA SER A 36 10.91 0.80 -20.18
C SER A 36 12.32 1.38 -20.28
N SER A 37 13.28 0.62 -19.78
CA SER A 37 14.70 0.97 -19.84
C SER A 37 15.47 -0.06 -20.67
N SER A 38 16.78 0.13 -20.83
CA SER A 38 17.60 -0.84 -21.54
C SER A 38 17.71 -2.19 -20.82
N PHE A 39 17.38 -2.25 -19.53
CA PHE A 39 17.43 -3.49 -18.73
C PHE A 39 16.07 -4.04 -18.37
N ASN A 40 15.04 -3.22 -18.41
CA ASN A 40 13.70 -3.62 -18.00
C ASN A 40 12.65 -3.19 -19.03
N THR A 41 11.82 -4.14 -19.44
CA THR A 41 10.68 -3.87 -20.32
C THR A 41 9.40 -4.02 -19.52
N PHE A 42 8.53 -3.01 -19.56
CA PHE A 42 7.25 -3.01 -18.86
C PHE A 42 6.10 -2.95 -19.85
N GLU A 43 5.06 -3.73 -19.59
CA GLU A 43 3.78 -3.67 -20.30
C GLU A 43 2.64 -3.74 -19.27
N GLY A 44 1.59 -2.96 -19.52
CA GLY A 44 0.39 -2.98 -18.69
C GLY A 44 0.59 -2.32 -17.33
N GLN A 45 0.02 -2.92 -16.30
CA GLN A 45 0.08 -2.42 -14.94
C GLN A 45 1.00 -3.27 -14.07
N CYS A 46 1.65 -2.61 -13.13
CA CYS A 46 2.41 -3.26 -12.08
C CYS A 46 1.57 -3.29 -10.80
N CYS A 47 1.89 -4.21 -9.91
CA CYS A 47 1.24 -4.29 -8.60
C CYS A 47 2.28 -4.34 -7.49
N SER A 48 1.87 -3.89 -6.31
CA SER A 48 2.71 -3.94 -5.12
C SER A 48 1.83 -3.91 -3.88
N ASP A 49 2.45 -4.04 -2.72
CA ASP A 49 1.77 -3.92 -1.45
C ASP A 49 2.65 -3.12 -0.48
N LYS A 50 2.02 -2.39 0.44
CA LYS A 50 2.70 -1.57 1.44
C LYS A 50 1.95 -1.59 2.75
N ALA A 51 2.71 -1.48 3.84
CA ALA A 51 2.14 -1.33 5.17
C ALA A 51 1.53 0.07 5.33
N VAL A 52 0.40 0.13 5.98
CA VAL A 52 -0.27 1.38 6.37
C VAL A 52 -0.69 1.28 7.83
N THR A 53 -1.10 2.39 8.44
CA THR A 53 -1.68 2.33 9.78
C THR A 53 -3.09 1.74 9.71
N VAL A 54 -3.58 1.19 10.81
CA VAL A 54 -4.96 0.68 10.88
C VAL A 54 -5.96 1.80 10.61
N ALA A 55 -5.71 3.00 11.12
CA ALA A 55 -6.55 4.17 10.85
C ALA A 55 -6.60 4.52 9.37
N GLN A 56 -5.45 4.47 8.67
CA GLN A 56 -5.41 4.68 7.22
C GLN A 56 -6.19 3.59 6.48
N LEU A 57 -6.03 2.32 6.90
CA LEU A 57 -6.75 1.21 6.28
C LEU A 57 -8.26 1.38 6.39
N ASP A 58 -8.75 1.83 7.55
CA ASP A 58 -10.18 2.02 7.78
C ASP A 58 -10.78 3.13 6.91
N SER A 59 -9.96 4.09 6.47
CA SER A 59 -10.38 5.19 5.60
C SER A 59 -10.30 4.86 4.11
N ILE A 60 -9.78 3.69 3.76
CA ILE A 60 -9.56 3.27 2.37
C ILE A 60 -10.52 2.14 2.03
N ASP A 61 -11.14 2.21 0.85
CA ASP A 61 -11.98 1.12 0.32
C ASP A 61 -11.32 0.51 -0.92
N VAL A 62 -11.60 -0.77 -1.16
CA VAL A 62 -11.18 -1.43 -2.40
C VAL A 62 -11.84 -0.70 -3.58
N GLY A 63 -11.03 -0.35 -4.57
CA GLY A 63 -11.45 0.44 -5.73
C GLY A 63 -11.07 1.92 -5.61
N ASP A 64 -10.68 2.38 -4.44
CA ASP A 64 -10.24 3.76 -4.26
C ASP A 64 -8.97 4.05 -5.06
N ARG A 65 -8.86 5.28 -5.56
CA ARG A 65 -7.63 5.79 -6.17
C ARG A 65 -6.94 6.70 -5.19
N LEU A 66 -5.64 6.51 -5.05
CA LEU A 66 -4.82 7.22 -4.09
C LEU A 66 -3.59 7.82 -4.75
N ILE A 67 -3.08 8.89 -4.13
CA ILE A 67 -1.72 9.37 -4.37
C ILE A 67 -0.89 8.96 -3.17
N LEU A 68 0.19 8.21 -3.42
CA LEU A 68 1.11 7.76 -2.39
C LEU A 68 2.45 8.45 -2.53
N ASP A 69 3.00 8.93 -1.42
CA ASP A 69 4.37 9.42 -1.33
C ASP A 69 5.19 8.50 -0.43
N PHE A 70 6.42 8.23 -0.84
CA PHE A 70 7.31 7.29 -0.17
C PHE A 70 8.56 7.98 0.34
N ASP A 71 9.12 7.46 1.44
CA ASP A 71 10.42 7.86 1.93
C ASP A 71 11.56 7.12 1.18
N GLU A 72 12.80 7.38 1.58
CA GLU A 72 13.98 6.75 0.98
C GLU A 72 14.00 5.23 1.10
N LYS A 73 13.31 4.69 2.10
CA LYS A 73 13.22 3.25 2.36
C LYS A 73 11.99 2.61 1.70
N GLY A 74 11.23 3.38 0.93
CA GLY A 74 10.05 2.89 0.25
C GLY A 74 8.82 2.74 1.14
N ARG A 75 8.81 3.39 2.33
CA ARG A 75 7.64 3.40 3.22
C ARG A 75 6.72 4.54 2.86
N ILE A 76 5.41 4.33 2.99
CA ILE A 76 4.43 5.38 2.75
C ILE A 76 4.56 6.46 3.83
N ILE A 77 4.81 7.70 3.42
CA ILE A 77 4.87 8.86 4.32
C ILE A 77 3.64 9.76 4.17
N ASP A 78 2.94 9.68 3.05
CA ASP A 78 1.71 10.42 2.81
C ASP A 78 0.78 9.64 1.91
N LEU A 79 -0.51 9.81 2.13
CA LEU A 79 -1.56 9.10 1.40
C LEU A 79 -2.73 10.05 1.20
N GLU A 80 -3.13 10.28 -0.04
CA GLU A 80 -4.21 11.18 -0.39
C GLU A 80 -5.23 10.47 -1.27
N LEU A 81 -6.50 10.58 -0.92
CA LEU A 81 -7.60 10.02 -1.71
C LEU A 81 -7.88 10.94 -2.89
N ILE A 82 -7.98 10.34 -4.09
CA ILE A 82 -8.37 11.04 -5.31
C ILE A 82 -9.84 10.69 -5.59
N GLU A 83 -10.63 11.71 -5.74
CA GLU A 83 -12.03 11.54 -6.16
C GLU A 83 -12.17 11.49 -7.67
#